data_1e624c25e87e9fa237f54316312d1579
#
_entry.id   1e624c25e87e9fa237f54316312d1579
#
_cell.length_a   1.000
_cell.length_b   1.000
_cell.length_c   1.000
_cell.angle_alpha   90.00
_cell.angle_beta   90.00
_cell.angle_gamma   90.00
#
_symmetry.space_group_name_H-M   'P 1'
#
loop_
_entity.id
_entity.type
_entity.pdbx_description
1 polymer ?
#
loop_
_entity_poly.entity_id
_entity_poly.type
_entity_poly.pdbx_seq_one_letter_code
_entity_poly.pdbx_strand_id
1 'polypeptide(L)'
;MSAELEDIHEECGIFGVWGHPDAARLTYFGLHALQHRGQEGAGIVSNDNGHLIGHRGLGLLTQVFGDEREIERLKGNCAIGHVRYATAGSGTTDNIQPFIFRFHDGDVALCHNGNLTNCPSLRRKLEDEGAIFHSNSDTEVLMHLIRRSMQRTFMDKLKEALNTVHGGFAYLIMTEDAMIGALDPNGFRPLSLGKMKNGAYVLASETCALDVVGAELVRNIRPGEIVVVNDHGYKIVQYTNNTQLAICSMEYIYFARPDSDIYGVNVHSARKRMGARLAAESPVEADMVIGVPNSSLSAASGYAEAAGLPNEMGLIKNQYVARTFIQPTQELREQGVRMKLSAVRSVVKGKRVIVIDDSIVRGTTSKRIVQLLKEAGAAEVHMRISSPPLKYPCFYGIDISTTKELIAAKMSVEEIREYIGADSLAYLSLDGLVESIGLNADAPYGGLCVAYFNGDYPTALDDYEADFLKSLTPEDRVRLPEFALYKSKYIGNEYNTVQPDAE
;
A
#
# COMPACT_ATOMS: atom_id res chain seq x y z
N MET A 1 1.15 18.27 18.28
CA MET A 1 0.80 16.96 17.71
C MET A 1 -0.60 17.09 17.16
N SER A 2 -0.73 17.12 15.84
CA SER A 2 -1.99 17.31 15.12
C SER A 2 -2.77 16.00 15.12
N ALA A 3 -3.96 15.97 15.75
CA ALA A 3 -4.91 14.89 15.52
C ALA A 3 -5.57 15.14 14.15
N GLU A 4 -4.91 14.73 13.09
CA GLU A 4 -5.55 14.55 11.79
C GLU A 4 -6.49 13.33 11.91
N LEU A 5 -7.55 13.32 11.11
CA LEU A 5 -8.30 12.07 10.85
C LEU A 5 -7.31 11.15 10.11
N GLU A 6 -6.56 10.37 10.91
CA GLU A 6 -5.53 9.51 10.37
C GLU A 6 -6.16 8.14 10.16
N ASP A 7 -6.65 7.97 8.93
CA ASP A 7 -6.94 6.69 8.32
C ASP A 7 -5.61 5.95 8.05
N ILE A 8 -5.65 4.66 7.75
CA ILE A 8 -4.50 3.95 7.20
C ILE A 8 -4.06 4.71 5.97
N HIS A 9 -2.81 5.18 5.99
CA HIS A 9 -2.29 5.96 4.89
C HIS A 9 -1.67 5.04 3.86
N GLU A 10 -1.97 5.35 2.61
CA GLU A 10 -1.72 4.56 1.43
C GLU A 10 -0.24 4.61 1.06
N GLU A 11 0.11 3.70 0.20
CA GLU A 11 1.44 3.49 -0.30
C GLU A 11 1.59 4.13 -1.67
N CYS A 12 2.86 4.28 -2.08
CA CYS A 12 3.24 4.79 -3.38
C CYS A 12 2.59 4.01 -4.55
N GLY A 13 2.39 4.69 -5.68
CA GLY A 13 2.00 4.09 -6.94
C GLY A 13 3.08 4.30 -8.01
N ILE A 14 3.39 3.24 -8.77
CA ILE A 14 4.34 3.29 -9.88
C ILE A 14 3.64 2.96 -11.19
N PHE A 15 4.06 3.63 -12.25
CA PHE A 15 3.53 3.45 -13.60
C PHE A 15 4.61 3.73 -14.65
N GLY A 16 4.65 2.95 -15.72
CA GLY A 16 5.58 3.19 -16.81
C GLY A 16 5.07 2.68 -18.15
N VAL A 17 5.54 3.31 -19.22
CA VAL A 17 5.19 2.99 -20.63
C VAL A 17 6.46 2.87 -21.45
N TRP A 18 6.55 1.85 -22.29
CA TRP A 18 7.61 1.65 -23.28
C TRP A 18 7.03 1.49 -24.70
N GLY A 19 7.61 2.19 -25.66
CA GLY A 19 7.26 2.04 -27.08
C GLY A 19 6.06 2.88 -27.53
N HIS A 20 5.78 4.03 -26.86
CA HIS A 20 4.71 4.94 -27.26
C HIS A 20 5.21 6.38 -27.38
N PRO A 21 4.92 7.11 -28.49
CA PRO A 21 5.38 8.49 -28.69
C PRO A 21 4.86 9.46 -27.62
N ASP A 22 3.69 9.20 -27.01
CA ASP A 22 3.12 9.98 -25.93
C ASP A 22 3.35 9.33 -24.55
N ALA A 23 4.48 8.64 -24.33
CA ALA A 23 4.75 7.87 -23.12
C ALA A 23 4.58 8.69 -21.82
N ALA A 24 5.09 9.93 -21.79
CA ALA A 24 4.96 10.81 -20.64
C ALA A 24 3.51 11.19 -20.33
N ARG A 25 2.70 11.48 -21.34
CA ARG A 25 1.27 11.80 -21.18
C ARG A 25 0.46 10.58 -20.71
N LEU A 26 0.75 9.40 -21.25
CA LEU A 26 0.14 8.15 -20.78
C LEU A 26 0.56 7.83 -19.35
N THR A 27 1.82 8.08 -18.99
CA THR A 27 2.30 7.94 -17.61
C THR A 27 1.56 8.89 -16.68
N TYR A 28 1.31 10.14 -17.09
CA TYR A 28 0.47 11.06 -16.32
C TYR A 28 -0.94 10.49 -16.10
N PHE A 29 -1.61 9.96 -17.11
CA PHE A 29 -2.95 9.39 -16.95
C PHE A 29 -2.95 8.13 -16.08
N GLY A 30 -1.95 7.26 -16.23
CA GLY A 30 -1.78 6.08 -15.37
C GLY A 30 -1.56 6.46 -13.90
N LEU A 31 -0.70 7.44 -13.64
CA LEU A 31 -0.48 7.96 -12.28
C LEU A 31 -1.72 8.66 -11.70
N HIS A 32 -2.50 9.35 -12.55
CA HIS A 32 -3.76 9.95 -12.12
C HIS A 32 -4.76 8.88 -11.67
N ALA A 33 -4.80 7.73 -12.34
CA ALA A 33 -5.58 6.58 -11.89
C ALA A 33 -5.08 5.99 -10.57
N LEU A 34 -3.78 6.14 -10.28
CA LEU A 34 -3.12 5.70 -9.04
C LEU A 34 -3.00 6.79 -7.97
N GLN A 35 -3.62 7.99 -8.15
CA GLN A 35 -3.47 9.11 -7.22
C GLN A 35 -3.94 8.78 -5.80
N HIS A 36 -4.87 7.83 -5.63
CA HIS A 36 -5.31 7.35 -4.33
C HIS A 36 -4.16 6.70 -3.53
N ARG A 37 -3.11 6.19 -4.18
CA ARG A 37 -1.94 5.57 -3.53
C ARG A 37 -0.92 6.57 -3.01
N GLY A 38 -0.91 7.81 -3.51
CA GLY A 38 0.04 8.82 -3.06
C GLY A 38 -0.43 10.24 -3.38
N GLN A 39 -0.40 11.14 -2.39
CA GLN A 39 -0.93 12.50 -2.50
C GLN A 39 0.07 13.59 -2.09
N GLU A 40 1.28 13.24 -1.68
CA GLU A 40 2.27 14.21 -1.16
C GLU A 40 3.27 14.69 -2.20
N GLY A 41 3.49 13.89 -3.22
CA GLY A 41 4.38 14.25 -4.31
C GLY A 41 4.19 13.37 -5.51
N ALA A 42 4.57 13.86 -6.67
CA ALA A 42 4.52 13.13 -7.93
C ALA A 42 5.73 13.47 -8.80
N GLY A 43 6.09 12.54 -9.68
CA GLY A 43 7.14 12.76 -10.65
C GLY A 43 7.02 11.84 -11.85
N ILE A 44 7.51 12.31 -12.98
CA ILE A 44 7.63 11.56 -14.23
C ILE A 44 9.03 11.80 -14.79
N VAL A 45 9.66 10.73 -15.28
CA VAL A 45 10.91 10.77 -16.01
C VAL A 45 10.68 10.11 -17.36
N SER A 46 11.07 10.78 -18.43
CA SER A 46 11.05 10.24 -19.82
C SER A 46 12.45 9.99 -20.32
N ASN A 47 12.56 9.11 -21.32
CA ASN A 47 13.80 8.80 -22.01
C ASN A 47 13.71 9.29 -23.47
N ASP A 48 14.44 10.35 -23.78
CA ASP A 48 14.62 10.87 -25.14
C ASP A 48 15.98 10.44 -25.69
N ASN A 49 16.03 9.30 -26.37
CA ASN A 49 17.24 8.74 -26.99
C ASN A 49 18.44 8.64 -26.04
N GLY A 50 18.23 8.10 -24.83
CA GLY A 50 19.26 7.95 -23.80
C GLY A 50 19.37 9.13 -22.83
N HIS A 51 18.74 10.26 -23.14
CA HIS A 51 18.68 11.41 -22.25
C HIS A 51 17.47 11.34 -21.32
N LEU A 52 17.70 11.13 -20.04
CA LEU A 52 16.63 11.12 -19.05
C LEU A 52 16.26 12.55 -18.65
N ILE A 53 14.99 12.91 -18.88
CA ILE A 53 14.41 14.20 -18.52
C ILE A 53 13.32 13.95 -17.50
N GLY A 54 13.37 14.66 -16.36
CA GLY A 54 12.40 14.49 -15.29
C GLY A 54 11.76 15.79 -14.84
N HIS A 55 10.50 15.70 -14.43
CA HIS A 55 9.80 16.72 -13.65
C HIS A 55 9.16 16.07 -12.44
N ARG A 56 9.34 16.66 -11.24
CA ARG A 56 8.82 16.16 -9.97
C ARG A 56 8.58 17.31 -8.99
N GLY A 57 7.58 17.14 -8.12
CA GLY A 57 7.23 18.16 -7.15
C GLY A 57 6.36 17.63 -6.02
N LEU A 58 6.21 18.46 -4.97
CA LEU A 58 5.27 18.21 -3.88
C LEU A 58 3.85 18.52 -4.30
N GLY A 59 2.90 17.74 -3.82
CA GLY A 59 1.47 17.90 -4.06
C GLY A 59 0.86 16.82 -4.96
N LEU A 60 -0.40 16.98 -5.27
CA LEU A 60 -1.12 16.10 -6.19
C LEU A 60 -0.51 16.18 -7.60
N LEU A 61 -0.66 15.13 -8.36
CA LEU A 61 -0.19 15.06 -9.75
C LEU A 61 -0.67 16.27 -10.58
N THR A 62 -1.94 16.67 -10.43
CA THR A 62 -2.52 17.84 -11.10
C THR A 62 -1.94 19.17 -10.66
N GLN A 63 -1.33 19.24 -9.48
CA GLN A 63 -0.62 20.44 -9.01
C GLN A 63 0.81 20.47 -9.53
N VAL A 64 1.50 19.33 -9.50
CA VAL A 64 2.88 19.18 -9.99
C VAL A 64 2.94 19.38 -11.51
N PHE A 65 1.96 18.89 -12.25
CA PHE A 65 1.83 19.04 -13.71
C PHE A 65 0.68 19.98 -14.07
N GLY A 66 0.51 21.07 -13.33
CA GLY A 66 -0.53 22.06 -13.56
C GLY A 66 -0.35 22.90 -14.84
N ASP A 67 0.87 22.92 -15.39
CA ASP A 67 1.20 23.50 -16.69
C ASP A 67 1.44 22.38 -17.70
N GLU A 68 0.69 22.35 -18.78
CA GLU A 68 0.81 21.33 -19.84
C GLU A 68 2.24 21.29 -20.43
N ARG A 69 2.95 22.42 -20.44
CA ARG A 69 4.34 22.51 -20.88
C ARG A 69 5.29 21.61 -20.11
N GLU A 70 4.98 21.28 -18.85
CA GLU A 70 5.81 20.38 -18.06
C GLU A 70 5.75 18.93 -18.58
N ILE A 71 4.60 18.51 -19.09
CA ILE A 71 4.45 17.19 -19.75
C ILE A 71 5.07 17.24 -21.16
N GLU A 72 4.88 18.32 -21.90
CA GLU A 72 5.41 18.48 -23.28
C GLU A 72 6.94 18.49 -23.33
N ARG A 73 7.62 18.85 -22.24
CA ARG A 73 9.08 18.78 -22.11
C ARG A 73 9.60 17.35 -21.97
N LEU A 74 8.77 16.44 -21.48
CA LEU A 74 9.12 15.04 -21.25
C LEU A 74 8.97 14.24 -22.56
N LYS A 75 9.92 14.43 -23.46
CA LYS A 75 9.94 13.78 -24.77
C LYS A 75 10.45 12.34 -24.67
N GLY A 76 10.23 11.58 -25.74
CA GLY A 76 10.70 10.22 -25.89
C GLY A 76 9.56 9.20 -25.94
N ASN A 77 9.91 7.95 -26.21
CA ASN A 77 8.97 6.84 -26.38
C ASN A 77 8.85 5.95 -25.13
N CYS A 78 9.54 6.30 -24.07
CA CYS A 78 9.47 5.62 -22.77
C CYS A 78 9.37 6.65 -21.65
N ALA A 79 8.57 6.35 -20.63
CA ALA A 79 8.50 7.15 -19.41
C ALA A 79 8.13 6.25 -18.22
N ILE A 80 8.66 6.58 -17.03
CA ILE A 80 8.25 6.02 -15.75
C ILE A 80 7.83 7.13 -14.81
N GLY A 81 6.94 6.82 -13.88
CA GLY A 81 6.45 7.80 -12.93
C GLY A 81 6.04 7.20 -11.61
N HIS A 82 5.85 8.09 -10.64
CA HIS A 82 5.60 7.76 -9.25
C HIS A 82 4.66 8.78 -8.61
N VAL A 83 3.70 8.30 -7.83
CA VAL A 83 2.95 9.09 -6.86
C VAL A 83 3.36 8.66 -5.47
N ARG A 84 3.76 9.63 -4.63
CA ARG A 84 4.35 9.39 -3.32
C ARG A 84 3.36 9.61 -2.20
N TYR A 85 3.40 8.68 -1.25
CA TYR A 85 3.01 8.90 0.14
C TYR A 85 4.29 8.85 1.02
N ALA A 86 4.40 9.68 2.06
CA ALA A 86 5.57 9.69 2.92
C ALA A 86 5.48 8.60 4.00
N THR A 87 6.13 7.47 3.78
CA THR A 87 6.29 6.40 4.78
C THR A 87 7.49 6.63 5.69
N ALA A 88 8.55 7.23 5.18
CA ALA A 88 9.74 7.57 5.95
C ALA A 88 10.39 8.86 5.41
N GLY A 89 10.81 9.72 6.32
CA GLY A 89 11.51 10.97 6.00
C GLY A 89 10.58 12.18 5.85
N SER A 90 11.14 13.36 6.15
CA SER A 90 10.45 14.64 6.00
C SER A 90 9.96 14.85 4.56
N GLY A 91 8.84 15.56 4.39
CA GLY A 91 8.26 15.94 3.09
C GLY A 91 9.17 16.89 2.29
N THR A 92 10.42 16.49 2.07
CA THR A 92 11.39 17.23 1.25
C THR A 92 11.29 16.80 -0.21
N THR A 93 11.55 17.73 -1.12
CA THR A 93 11.59 17.48 -2.56
C THR A 93 12.60 16.40 -2.95
N ASP A 94 13.63 16.18 -2.13
CA ASP A 94 14.72 15.23 -2.39
C ASP A 94 14.27 13.77 -2.37
N ASN A 95 13.14 13.47 -1.70
CA ASN A 95 12.58 12.12 -1.61
C ASN A 95 11.54 11.82 -2.69
N ILE A 96 11.22 12.78 -3.58
CA ILE A 96 10.24 12.57 -4.64
C ILE A 96 10.86 11.79 -5.79
N GLN A 97 10.22 10.71 -6.17
CA GLN A 97 10.66 9.81 -7.22
C GLN A 97 9.91 10.11 -8.54
N PRO A 98 10.42 9.64 -9.72
CA PRO A 98 11.62 8.80 -9.90
C PRO A 98 12.92 9.56 -9.66
N PHE A 99 13.93 8.87 -9.11
CA PHE A 99 15.29 9.38 -9.02
C PHE A 99 16.01 9.20 -10.36
N ILE A 100 16.85 10.16 -10.73
CA ILE A 100 17.75 10.07 -11.90
C ILE A 100 19.18 9.99 -11.39
N PHE A 101 19.87 8.95 -11.79
CA PHE A 101 21.30 8.74 -11.52
C PHE A 101 22.05 8.83 -12.84
N ARG A 102 23.05 9.72 -12.88
CA ARG A 102 23.87 9.98 -14.07
C ARG A 102 25.22 9.31 -13.92
N PHE A 103 25.51 8.40 -14.84
CA PHE A 103 26.76 7.67 -14.86
C PHE A 103 27.47 7.84 -16.20
N HIS A 104 28.78 7.56 -16.23
CA HIS A 104 29.57 7.63 -17.45
C HIS A 104 29.19 6.58 -18.51
N ASP A 105 28.52 5.51 -18.08
CA ASP A 105 28.08 4.37 -18.87
C ASP A 105 26.55 4.36 -19.14
N GLY A 106 25.88 5.50 -18.91
CA GLY A 106 24.45 5.69 -19.17
C GLY A 106 23.68 6.14 -17.92
N ASP A 107 22.57 6.82 -18.15
CA ASP A 107 21.67 7.30 -17.11
C ASP A 107 20.69 6.20 -16.71
N VAL A 108 20.27 6.21 -15.43
CA VAL A 108 19.26 5.28 -14.88
C VAL A 108 18.22 6.07 -14.09
N ALA A 109 16.94 5.85 -14.37
CA ALA A 109 15.86 6.33 -13.51
C ALA A 109 15.26 5.17 -12.71
N LEU A 110 14.85 5.46 -11.47
CA LEU A 110 14.36 4.45 -10.52
C LEU A 110 13.23 5.01 -9.69
N CYS A 111 12.15 4.23 -9.55
CA CYS A 111 11.12 4.44 -8.53
C CYS A 111 10.74 3.12 -7.83
N HIS A 112 10.17 3.26 -6.63
CA HIS A 112 9.95 2.19 -5.68
C HIS A 112 8.60 2.35 -4.98
N ASN A 113 7.86 1.26 -4.87
CA ASN A 113 6.72 1.12 -3.99
C ASN A 113 7.03 0.01 -2.97
N GLY A 114 7.13 0.38 -1.69
CA GLY A 114 7.45 -0.55 -0.60
C GLY A 114 8.36 0.06 0.46
N ASN A 115 8.98 -0.81 1.26
CA ASN A 115 9.97 -0.44 2.29
C ASN A 115 10.97 -1.59 2.52
N LEU A 116 12.25 -1.24 2.63
CA LEU A 116 13.33 -2.19 2.88
C LEU A 116 13.57 -2.37 4.37
N THR A 117 13.51 -3.60 4.88
CA THR A 117 13.69 -3.92 6.29
C THR A 117 15.14 -3.82 6.76
N ASN A 118 16.11 -3.97 5.86
CA ASN A 118 17.53 -3.86 6.13
C ASN A 118 18.18 -2.56 5.61
N CYS A 119 17.37 -1.55 5.27
CA CYS A 119 17.87 -0.27 4.73
C CYS A 119 18.84 0.47 5.66
N PRO A 120 18.55 0.66 6.98
CA PRO A 120 19.42 1.39 7.88
C PRO A 120 20.82 0.80 7.98
N SER A 121 20.95 -0.52 8.10
CA SER A 121 22.25 -1.21 8.18
C SER A 121 23.01 -1.17 6.86
N LEU A 122 22.33 -1.39 5.73
CA LEU A 122 22.94 -1.28 4.40
C LEU A 122 23.40 0.14 4.12
N ARG A 123 22.59 1.14 4.44
CA ARG A 123 22.96 2.55 4.25
C ARG A 123 24.22 2.90 5.03
N ARG A 124 24.28 2.55 6.33
CA ARG A 124 25.45 2.78 7.17
C ARG A 124 26.72 2.15 6.57
N LYS A 125 26.61 0.87 6.18
CA LYS A 125 27.72 0.18 5.52
C LYS A 125 28.19 0.89 4.25
N LEU A 126 27.27 1.31 3.39
CA LEU A 126 27.59 2.02 2.16
C LEU A 126 28.22 3.39 2.42
N GLU A 127 27.75 4.13 3.44
CA GLU A 127 28.33 5.41 3.87
C GLU A 127 29.76 5.23 4.43
N ASP A 128 29.99 4.21 5.26
CA ASP A 128 31.31 3.83 5.78
C ASP A 128 32.28 3.50 4.64
N GLU A 129 31.78 2.94 3.55
CA GLU A 129 32.53 2.66 2.32
C GLU A 129 32.62 3.87 1.37
N GLY A 130 32.16 5.06 1.78
CA GLY A 130 32.26 6.32 1.05
C GLY A 130 31.12 6.60 0.05
N ALA A 131 29.96 5.97 0.19
CA ALA A 131 28.77 6.38 -0.58
C ALA A 131 28.23 7.73 -0.09
N ILE A 132 27.76 8.55 -1.02
CA ILE A 132 27.11 9.82 -0.73
C ILE A 132 25.64 9.69 -1.13
N PHE A 133 24.75 9.82 -0.16
CA PHE A 133 23.32 9.79 -0.38
C PHE A 133 22.76 11.21 -0.53
N HIS A 134 21.86 11.39 -1.47
CA HIS A 134 21.18 12.66 -1.74
C HIS A 134 19.80 12.75 -1.10
N SER A 135 19.24 11.60 -0.72
CA SER A 135 17.91 11.49 -0.12
C SER A 135 17.93 10.62 1.15
N ASN A 136 16.84 10.65 1.89
CA ASN A 136 16.60 9.71 3.00
C ASN A 136 15.82 8.47 2.58
N SER A 137 15.53 8.33 1.27
CA SER A 137 14.77 7.20 0.73
C SER A 137 15.62 5.93 0.71
N ASP A 138 15.00 4.82 1.08
CA ASP A 138 15.56 3.47 0.95
C ASP A 138 15.81 3.07 -0.52
N THR A 139 15.08 3.67 -1.45
CA THR A 139 15.20 3.46 -2.89
C THR A 139 16.61 3.71 -3.41
N GLU A 140 17.32 4.70 -2.85
CA GLU A 140 18.68 5.07 -3.27
C GLU A 140 19.72 3.98 -2.96
N VAL A 141 19.48 3.18 -1.91
CA VAL A 141 20.34 2.04 -1.52
C VAL A 141 20.52 1.06 -2.67
N LEU A 142 19.44 0.74 -3.40
CA LEU A 142 19.51 -0.21 -4.52
C LEU A 142 20.52 0.25 -5.59
N MET A 143 20.54 1.55 -5.93
CA MET A 143 21.47 2.08 -6.93
C MET A 143 22.92 2.02 -6.47
N HIS A 144 23.19 2.29 -5.19
CA HIS A 144 24.53 2.15 -4.65
C HIS A 144 25.03 0.70 -4.69
N LEU A 145 24.16 -0.27 -4.39
CA LEU A 145 24.46 -1.70 -4.52
C LEU A 145 24.76 -2.10 -5.97
N ILE A 146 23.92 -1.68 -6.93
CA ILE A 146 24.14 -1.94 -8.36
C ILE A 146 25.50 -1.37 -8.82
N ARG A 147 25.84 -0.16 -8.40
CA ARG A 147 27.11 0.51 -8.83
C ARG A 147 28.37 -0.13 -8.24
N ARG A 148 28.27 -0.68 -7.05
CA ARG A 148 29.40 -1.34 -6.35
C ARG A 148 29.58 -2.79 -6.76
N SER A 149 28.57 -3.39 -7.39
CA SER A 149 28.63 -4.77 -7.87
C SER A 149 29.76 -4.93 -8.90
N MET A 150 30.54 -5.98 -8.72
CA MET A 150 31.66 -6.36 -9.62
C MET A 150 31.18 -7.21 -10.81
N GLN A 151 29.88 -7.45 -10.93
CA GLN A 151 29.30 -8.18 -12.04
C GLN A 151 29.49 -7.42 -13.36
N ARG A 152 29.45 -8.16 -14.49
CA ARG A 152 29.75 -7.56 -15.80
C ARG A 152 28.58 -6.84 -16.43
N THR A 153 27.38 -7.43 -16.34
CA THR A 153 26.18 -6.86 -16.99
C THR A 153 25.32 -6.11 -15.98
N PHE A 154 24.57 -5.12 -16.45
CA PHE A 154 23.60 -4.42 -15.61
C PHE A 154 22.59 -5.39 -14.97
N MET A 155 22.14 -6.39 -15.71
CA MET A 155 21.18 -7.38 -15.21
C MET A 155 21.77 -8.25 -14.09
N ASP A 156 23.04 -8.65 -14.18
CA ASP A 156 23.68 -9.42 -13.11
C ASP A 156 23.93 -8.58 -11.86
N LYS A 157 24.30 -7.29 -12.04
CA LYS A 157 24.41 -6.31 -10.95
C LYS A 157 23.07 -6.11 -10.25
N LEU A 158 21.98 -5.97 -11.04
CA LEU A 158 20.64 -5.82 -10.52
C LEU A 158 20.20 -7.05 -9.71
N LYS A 159 20.43 -8.26 -10.22
CA LYS A 159 20.11 -9.49 -9.50
C LYS A 159 20.85 -9.59 -8.17
N GLU A 160 22.16 -9.26 -8.15
CA GLU A 160 22.95 -9.26 -6.93
C GLU A 160 22.41 -8.26 -5.92
N ALA A 161 22.09 -7.04 -6.36
CA ALA A 161 21.50 -6.00 -5.51
C ALA A 161 20.13 -6.39 -4.96
N LEU A 162 19.25 -6.98 -5.79
CA LEU A 162 17.92 -7.44 -5.38
C LEU A 162 17.97 -8.62 -4.38
N ASN A 163 19.00 -9.47 -4.44
CA ASN A 163 19.23 -10.51 -3.44
C ASN A 163 19.88 -9.99 -2.14
N THR A 164 20.36 -8.75 -2.13
CA THR A 164 20.98 -8.11 -0.96
C THR A 164 19.96 -7.31 -0.14
N VAL A 165 18.96 -6.72 -0.79
CA VAL A 165 17.91 -5.94 -0.12
C VAL A 165 16.80 -6.87 0.39
N HIS A 166 16.27 -6.56 1.59
CA HIS A 166 15.18 -7.29 2.22
C HIS A 166 13.97 -6.38 2.42
N GLY A 167 12.78 -6.96 2.52
CA GLY A 167 11.52 -6.25 2.75
C GLY A 167 10.56 -6.32 1.57
N GLY A 168 9.61 -5.42 1.53
CA GLY A 168 8.62 -5.32 0.45
C GLY A 168 9.05 -4.32 -0.61
N PHE A 169 9.08 -4.74 -1.89
CA PHE A 169 9.38 -3.80 -2.98
C PHE A 169 8.75 -4.21 -4.33
N ALA A 170 8.24 -3.21 -5.02
CA ALA A 170 8.03 -3.22 -6.45
C ALA A 170 8.84 -2.07 -7.04
N TYR A 171 9.89 -2.40 -7.79
CA TYR A 171 10.74 -1.42 -8.46
C TYR A 171 10.33 -1.23 -9.91
N LEU A 172 10.45 0.00 -10.38
CA LEU A 172 10.40 0.34 -11.79
C LEU A 172 11.66 1.13 -12.15
N ILE A 173 12.45 0.57 -13.06
CA ILE A 173 13.75 1.08 -13.46
C ILE A 173 13.72 1.36 -14.95
N MET A 174 14.29 2.48 -15.36
CA MET A 174 14.43 2.84 -16.76
C MET A 174 15.89 3.14 -17.08
N THR A 175 16.41 2.43 -18.08
CA THR A 175 17.72 2.67 -18.69
C THR A 175 17.52 3.26 -20.09
N GLU A 176 18.60 3.51 -20.83
CA GLU A 176 18.54 3.90 -22.23
C GLU A 176 17.75 2.89 -23.08
N ASP A 177 17.97 1.58 -22.85
CA ASP A 177 17.53 0.50 -23.74
C ASP A 177 16.35 -0.31 -23.21
N ALA A 178 15.91 -0.11 -21.96
CA ALA A 178 14.89 -0.94 -21.34
C ALA A 178 14.12 -0.25 -20.21
N MET A 179 12.86 -0.65 -20.07
CA MET A 179 12.05 -0.48 -18.86
C MET A 179 12.01 -1.81 -18.10
N ILE A 180 12.35 -1.80 -16.82
CA ILE A 180 12.51 -3.00 -16.01
C ILE A 180 11.61 -2.88 -14.78
N GLY A 181 10.77 -3.89 -14.56
CA GLY A 181 10.03 -4.07 -13.31
C GLY A 181 10.66 -5.19 -12.50
N ALA A 182 10.79 -5.04 -11.18
CA ALA A 182 11.26 -6.09 -10.29
C ALA A 182 10.38 -6.18 -9.04
N LEU A 183 10.08 -7.42 -8.63
CA LEU A 183 9.22 -7.69 -7.49
C LEU A 183 9.96 -8.46 -6.41
N ASP A 184 9.70 -8.13 -5.14
CA ASP A 184 10.28 -8.82 -4.00
C ASP A 184 9.95 -10.34 -3.97
N PRO A 185 10.69 -11.15 -3.18
CA PRO A 185 10.50 -12.61 -3.13
C PRO A 185 9.15 -13.04 -2.56
N ASN A 186 8.37 -12.15 -1.96
CA ASN A 186 7.07 -12.43 -1.39
C ASN A 186 5.91 -11.79 -2.19
N GLY A 187 6.22 -10.84 -3.09
CA GLY A 187 5.22 -10.13 -3.87
C GLY A 187 4.28 -9.29 -3.00
N PHE A 188 4.83 -8.63 -1.97
CA PHE A 188 4.02 -7.81 -1.04
C PHE A 188 3.22 -6.74 -1.77
N ARG A 189 3.79 -6.16 -2.84
CA ARG A 189 3.18 -5.10 -3.64
C ARG A 189 2.78 -5.61 -5.02
N PRO A 190 1.59 -5.26 -5.51
CA PRO A 190 1.19 -5.68 -6.85
C PRO A 190 2.01 -4.96 -7.93
N LEU A 191 2.33 -5.68 -8.99
CA LEU A 191 2.90 -5.15 -10.23
C LEU A 191 2.35 -5.93 -11.42
N SER A 192 1.78 -5.21 -12.38
CA SER A 192 1.10 -5.77 -13.55
C SER A 192 1.77 -5.32 -14.84
N LEU A 193 1.92 -6.27 -15.79
CA LEU A 193 2.34 -5.99 -17.16
C LEU A 193 1.10 -5.93 -18.05
N GLY A 194 0.95 -4.84 -18.78
CA GLY A 194 -0.08 -4.64 -19.80
C GLY A 194 0.53 -4.41 -21.18
N LYS A 195 -0.31 -4.57 -22.22
CA LYS A 195 0.04 -4.30 -23.61
C LYS A 195 -1.04 -3.48 -24.28
N MET A 196 -0.66 -2.41 -24.95
CA MET A 196 -1.55 -1.57 -25.74
C MET A 196 -1.74 -2.12 -27.16
N LYS A 197 -2.81 -1.73 -27.83
CA LYS A 197 -3.12 -2.15 -29.21
C LYS A 197 -2.05 -1.79 -30.24
N ASN A 198 -1.31 -0.69 -30.02
CA ASN A 198 -0.20 -0.28 -30.87
C ASN A 198 1.11 -1.06 -30.61
N GLY A 199 1.11 -2.00 -29.66
CA GLY A 199 2.26 -2.82 -29.31
C GLY A 199 3.07 -2.30 -28.11
N ALA A 200 2.82 -1.08 -27.63
CA ALA A 200 3.49 -0.53 -26.45
C ALA A 200 3.18 -1.36 -25.19
N TYR A 201 4.16 -1.45 -24.27
CA TYR A 201 4.01 -2.15 -23.01
C TYR A 201 3.85 -1.16 -21.85
N VAL A 202 3.12 -1.59 -20.83
CA VAL A 202 2.83 -0.81 -19.62
C VAL A 202 3.16 -1.64 -18.40
N LEU A 203 3.80 -1.04 -17.41
CA LEU A 203 3.95 -1.59 -16.05
C LEU A 203 3.20 -0.69 -15.07
N ALA A 204 2.38 -1.27 -14.21
CA ALA A 204 1.55 -0.52 -13.27
C ALA A 204 1.37 -1.26 -11.94
N SER A 205 1.25 -0.51 -10.85
CA SER A 205 0.89 -1.06 -9.54
C SER A 205 -0.49 -1.71 -9.54
N GLU A 206 -1.46 -1.14 -10.28
CA GLU A 206 -2.83 -1.66 -10.34
C GLU A 206 -3.35 -1.76 -11.78
N THR A 207 -4.25 -2.71 -12.02
CA THR A 207 -4.86 -2.91 -13.35
C THR A 207 -5.80 -1.79 -13.75
N CYS A 208 -6.43 -1.06 -12.80
CA CYS A 208 -7.23 0.12 -13.12
C CYS A 208 -6.44 1.19 -13.89
N ALA A 209 -5.13 1.26 -13.70
CA ALA A 209 -4.28 2.19 -14.45
C ALA A 209 -4.00 1.69 -15.87
N LEU A 210 -4.01 0.36 -16.10
CA LEU A 210 -3.96 -0.21 -17.47
C LEU A 210 -5.22 0.16 -18.25
N ASP A 211 -6.39 0.03 -17.63
CA ASP A 211 -7.69 0.34 -18.25
C ASP A 211 -7.75 1.81 -18.73
N VAL A 212 -7.28 2.74 -17.88
CA VAL A 212 -7.29 4.18 -18.20
C VAL A 212 -6.46 4.50 -19.44
N VAL A 213 -5.36 3.79 -19.70
CA VAL A 213 -4.52 4.00 -20.89
C VAL A 213 -4.87 3.06 -22.04
N GLY A 214 -5.89 2.21 -21.91
CA GLY A 214 -6.32 1.26 -22.93
C GLY A 214 -5.34 0.11 -23.17
N ALA A 215 -4.63 -0.32 -22.12
CA ALA A 215 -3.75 -1.48 -22.15
C ALA A 215 -4.48 -2.72 -21.61
N GLU A 216 -4.35 -3.85 -22.29
CA GLU A 216 -4.86 -5.13 -21.84
C GLU A 216 -3.86 -5.80 -20.90
N LEU A 217 -4.34 -6.39 -19.81
CA LEU A 217 -3.50 -7.13 -18.87
C LEU A 217 -2.87 -8.34 -19.57
N VAL A 218 -1.54 -8.40 -19.57
CA VAL A 218 -0.78 -9.55 -20.05
C VAL A 218 -0.61 -10.56 -18.89
N ARG A 219 -0.10 -10.07 -17.74
CA ARG A 219 0.06 -10.88 -16.53
C ARG A 219 0.41 -10.03 -15.31
N ASN A 220 0.19 -10.57 -14.13
CA ASN A 220 0.82 -10.07 -12.91
C ASN A 220 2.27 -10.58 -12.83
N ILE A 221 3.18 -9.74 -12.34
CA ILE A 221 4.57 -10.14 -12.06
C ILE A 221 4.55 -10.96 -10.76
N ARG A 222 5.33 -12.06 -10.72
CA ARG A 222 5.36 -12.98 -9.59
C ARG A 222 6.52 -12.68 -8.65
N PRO A 223 6.46 -13.18 -7.41
CA PRO A 223 7.56 -13.10 -6.46
C PRO A 223 8.90 -13.50 -7.06
N GLY A 224 9.93 -12.67 -6.85
CA GLY A 224 11.29 -12.94 -7.32
C GLY A 224 11.51 -12.79 -8.82
N GLU A 225 10.53 -12.24 -9.57
CA GLU A 225 10.66 -11.99 -11.00
C GLU A 225 11.17 -10.57 -11.30
N ILE A 226 11.94 -10.49 -12.37
CA ILE A 226 12.26 -9.27 -13.10
C ILE A 226 11.58 -9.36 -14.47
N VAL A 227 10.83 -8.33 -14.86
CA VAL A 227 10.34 -8.15 -16.22
C VAL A 227 11.18 -7.09 -16.92
N VAL A 228 11.73 -7.41 -18.06
CA VAL A 228 12.48 -6.49 -18.94
C VAL A 228 11.67 -6.23 -20.18
N VAL A 229 11.37 -4.99 -20.45
CA VAL A 229 10.64 -4.52 -21.63
C VAL A 229 11.56 -3.66 -22.46
N ASN A 230 11.63 -3.94 -23.77
CA ASN A 230 12.40 -3.17 -24.74
C ASN A 230 11.74 -3.25 -26.14
N ASP A 231 12.41 -2.75 -27.18
CA ASP A 231 11.89 -2.73 -28.56
C ASP A 231 11.68 -4.13 -29.16
N HIS A 232 12.27 -5.17 -28.57
CA HIS A 232 12.09 -6.57 -29.00
C HIS A 232 10.94 -7.28 -28.26
N GLY A 233 10.25 -6.59 -27.34
CA GLY A 233 9.16 -7.14 -26.55
C GLY A 233 9.46 -7.18 -25.06
N TYR A 234 8.98 -8.23 -24.37
CA TYR A 234 9.28 -8.41 -22.95
C TYR A 234 9.89 -9.78 -22.67
N LYS A 235 10.69 -9.83 -21.59
CA LYS A 235 11.29 -11.06 -21.07
C LYS A 235 11.13 -11.11 -19.54
N ILE A 236 10.79 -12.29 -19.03
CA ILE A 236 10.79 -12.55 -17.58
C ILE A 236 12.08 -13.26 -17.19
N VAL A 237 12.67 -12.82 -16.09
CA VAL A 237 13.89 -13.37 -15.51
C VAL A 237 13.66 -13.62 -14.03
N GLN A 238 13.79 -14.85 -13.58
CA GLN A 238 13.79 -15.18 -12.15
C GLN A 238 15.15 -14.79 -11.56
N TYR A 239 15.18 -13.92 -10.54
CA TYR A 239 16.45 -13.56 -9.89
C TYR A 239 16.71 -14.35 -8.60
N THR A 240 15.65 -14.90 -8.00
CA THR A 240 15.74 -15.81 -6.85
C THR A 240 14.66 -16.88 -6.94
N ASN A 241 14.99 -18.11 -6.49
CA ASN A 241 14.03 -19.22 -6.37
C ASN A 241 13.49 -19.36 -4.93
N ASN A 242 14.04 -18.62 -3.98
CA ASN A 242 13.53 -18.58 -2.61
C ASN A 242 12.36 -17.60 -2.54
N THR A 243 11.19 -18.04 -2.98
CA THR A 243 9.99 -17.22 -3.09
C THR A 243 8.81 -17.85 -2.39
N GLN A 244 8.00 -17.02 -1.76
CA GLN A 244 6.73 -17.42 -1.14
C GLN A 244 5.72 -16.29 -1.29
N LEU A 245 4.61 -16.51 -1.97
CA LEU A 245 3.60 -15.47 -2.14
C LEU A 245 3.03 -15.07 -0.77
N ALA A 246 3.08 -13.77 -0.49
CA ALA A 246 2.53 -13.13 0.70
C ALA A 246 2.07 -11.70 0.37
N ILE A 247 1.16 -11.57 -0.60
CA ILE A 247 0.65 -10.25 -0.99
C ILE A 247 -0.06 -9.57 0.18
N CYS A 248 0.14 -8.27 0.33
CA CYS A 248 -0.48 -7.49 1.39
C CYS A 248 -2.01 -7.59 1.35
N SER A 249 -2.64 -8.12 2.41
CA SER A 249 -4.10 -8.22 2.49
C SER A 249 -4.80 -6.87 2.48
N MET A 250 -4.12 -5.79 2.92
CA MET A 250 -4.65 -4.43 2.89
C MET A 250 -4.87 -3.91 1.46
N GLU A 251 -4.21 -4.48 0.46
CA GLU A 251 -4.51 -4.17 -0.94
C GLU A 251 -5.97 -4.51 -1.28
N TYR A 252 -6.48 -5.65 -0.80
CA TYR A 252 -7.88 -6.04 -0.99
C TYR A 252 -8.84 -5.31 -0.04
N ILE A 253 -8.42 -5.02 1.20
CA ILE A 253 -9.27 -4.38 2.20
C ILE A 253 -9.48 -2.90 1.89
N TYR A 254 -8.38 -2.17 1.60
CA TYR A 254 -8.42 -0.70 1.56
C TYR A 254 -7.70 -0.09 0.35
N PHE A 255 -6.41 -0.44 0.08
CA PHE A 255 -5.57 0.34 -0.84
C PHE A 255 -6.01 0.31 -2.29
N ALA A 256 -6.15 -0.88 -2.87
CA ALA A 256 -6.47 -0.98 -4.29
C ALA A 256 -7.88 -0.46 -4.60
N ARG A 257 -8.01 0.14 -5.77
CA ARG A 257 -9.33 0.56 -6.26
C ARG A 257 -10.25 -0.64 -6.46
N PRO A 258 -11.57 -0.50 -6.24
CA PRO A 258 -12.53 -1.60 -6.40
C PRO A 258 -12.54 -2.22 -7.81
N ASP A 259 -12.19 -1.45 -8.83
CA ASP A 259 -12.12 -1.86 -10.23
C ASP A 259 -10.79 -2.55 -10.60
N SER A 260 -9.85 -2.69 -9.66
CA SER A 260 -8.58 -3.40 -9.87
C SER A 260 -8.73 -4.91 -9.69
N ASP A 261 -7.94 -5.65 -10.46
CA ASP A 261 -7.74 -7.09 -10.31
C ASP A 261 -6.30 -7.38 -9.87
N ILE A 262 -6.15 -8.16 -8.80
CA ILE A 262 -4.85 -8.55 -8.26
C ILE A 262 -4.77 -10.07 -8.25
N TYR A 263 -3.83 -10.66 -8.99
CA TYR A 263 -3.68 -12.11 -9.17
C TYR A 263 -5.00 -12.81 -9.55
N GLY A 264 -5.82 -12.17 -10.40
CA GLY A 264 -7.09 -12.70 -10.87
C GLY A 264 -8.27 -12.56 -9.90
N VAL A 265 -8.06 -11.91 -8.76
CA VAL A 265 -9.12 -11.60 -7.80
C VAL A 265 -9.50 -10.13 -7.92
N ASN A 266 -10.75 -9.87 -8.30
CA ASN A 266 -11.29 -8.52 -8.35
C ASN A 266 -11.52 -7.96 -6.94
N VAL A 267 -11.03 -6.75 -6.68
CA VAL A 267 -11.07 -6.11 -5.36
C VAL A 267 -12.50 -5.83 -4.89
N HIS A 268 -13.37 -5.31 -5.77
CA HIS A 268 -14.79 -5.10 -5.41
C HIS A 268 -15.46 -6.40 -4.97
N SER A 269 -15.25 -7.47 -5.75
CA SER A 269 -15.83 -8.78 -5.46
C SER A 269 -15.32 -9.37 -4.14
N ALA A 270 -14.02 -9.21 -3.84
CA ALA A 270 -13.43 -9.63 -2.57
C ALA A 270 -14.06 -8.86 -1.39
N ARG A 271 -14.14 -7.52 -1.47
CA ARG A 271 -14.77 -6.68 -0.44
C ARG A 271 -16.26 -7.04 -0.26
N LYS A 272 -16.97 -7.32 -1.34
CA LYS A 272 -18.37 -7.76 -1.26
C LYS A 272 -18.52 -9.09 -0.49
N ARG A 273 -17.62 -10.06 -0.75
CA ARG A 273 -17.57 -11.33 0.02
C ARG A 273 -17.21 -11.10 1.49
N MET A 274 -16.26 -10.18 1.80
CA MET A 274 -15.95 -9.80 3.19
C MET A 274 -17.19 -9.29 3.93
N GLY A 275 -17.97 -8.42 3.29
CA GLY A 275 -19.24 -7.92 3.85
C GLY A 275 -20.27 -9.03 4.09
N ALA A 276 -20.44 -9.92 3.14
CA ALA A 276 -21.37 -11.06 3.28
C ALA A 276 -20.93 -12.02 4.40
N ARG A 277 -19.62 -12.31 4.50
CA ARG A 277 -19.06 -13.14 5.58
C ARG A 277 -19.23 -12.48 6.94
N LEU A 278 -18.98 -11.18 7.03
CA LEU A 278 -19.16 -10.39 8.25
C LEU A 278 -20.63 -10.40 8.73
N ALA A 279 -21.59 -10.37 7.82
CA ALA A 279 -23.00 -10.51 8.16
C ALA A 279 -23.34 -11.89 8.75
N ALA A 280 -22.71 -12.95 8.25
CA ALA A 280 -22.88 -14.30 8.77
C ALA A 280 -22.20 -14.50 10.15
N GLU A 281 -21.02 -13.91 10.36
CA GLU A 281 -20.26 -14.03 11.61
C GLU A 281 -20.83 -13.17 12.75
N SER A 282 -21.42 -12.01 12.43
CA SER A 282 -21.89 -11.05 13.44
C SER A 282 -23.22 -10.41 13.05
N PRO A 283 -24.32 -11.19 12.98
CA PRO A 283 -25.65 -10.66 12.70
C PRO A 283 -26.12 -9.72 13.80
N VAL A 284 -26.92 -8.72 13.45
CA VAL A 284 -27.55 -7.80 14.39
C VAL A 284 -28.89 -7.31 13.80
N GLU A 285 -29.89 -7.11 14.66
CA GLU A 285 -31.15 -6.52 14.23
C GLU A 285 -30.99 -5.04 13.92
N ALA A 286 -31.32 -4.64 12.71
CA ALA A 286 -31.23 -3.26 12.25
C ALA A 286 -32.23 -2.96 11.13
N ASP A 287 -32.38 -1.69 10.79
CA ASP A 287 -33.32 -1.23 9.76
C ASP A 287 -32.60 -1.03 8.40
N MET A 288 -31.30 -0.83 8.41
CA MET A 288 -30.50 -0.60 7.19
C MET A 288 -29.01 -0.78 7.42
N VAL A 289 -28.28 -0.89 6.30
CA VAL A 289 -26.83 -0.90 6.23
C VAL A 289 -26.35 0.36 5.51
N ILE A 290 -25.30 0.99 6.01
CA ILE A 290 -24.59 2.09 5.36
C ILE A 290 -23.09 1.78 5.30
N GLY A 291 -22.40 2.20 4.25
CA GLY A 291 -20.94 2.11 4.14
C GLY A 291 -20.28 3.43 4.41
N VAL A 292 -19.12 3.40 5.06
CA VAL A 292 -18.25 4.57 5.15
C VAL A 292 -17.64 4.84 3.76
N PRO A 293 -17.89 6.02 3.18
CA PRO A 293 -17.38 6.30 1.83
C PRO A 293 -15.88 6.65 1.83
N ASN A 294 -15.05 6.17 0.84
CA ASN A 294 -15.53 5.38 -0.30
C ASN A 294 -15.12 3.88 -0.18
N SER A 295 -14.17 3.55 0.70
CA SER A 295 -13.52 2.23 0.81
C SER A 295 -14.49 1.09 1.16
N SER A 296 -15.48 1.37 2.01
CA SER A 296 -16.35 0.35 2.60
C SER A 296 -17.65 0.11 1.83
N LEU A 297 -17.90 0.82 0.73
CA LEU A 297 -19.17 0.71 -0.02
C LEU A 297 -19.39 -0.69 -0.61
N SER A 298 -18.33 -1.34 -1.08
CA SER A 298 -18.42 -2.71 -1.63
C SER A 298 -18.76 -3.72 -0.53
N ALA A 299 -18.14 -3.63 0.64
CA ALA A 299 -18.41 -4.48 1.79
C ALA A 299 -19.83 -4.24 2.34
N ALA A 300 -20.28 -2.98 2.40
CA ALA A 300 -21.63 -2.62 2.81
C ALA A 300 -22.68 -3.25 1.90
N SER A 301 -22.46 -3.23 0.58
CA SER A 301 -23.34 -3.90 -0.38
C SER A 301 -23.43 -5.41 -0.12
N GLY A 302 -22.27 -6.07 0.13
CA GLY A 302 -22.26 -7.51 0.42
C GLY A 302 -22.91 -7.86 1.74
N TYR A 303 -22.70 -7.06 2.79
CA TYR A 303 -23.37 -7.23 4.08
C TYR A 303 -24.88 -7.08 3.96
N ALA A 304 -25.35 -6.01 3.31
CA ALA A 304 -26.77 -5.72 3.14
C ALA A 304 -27.50 -6.83 2.37
N GLU A 305 -26.90 -7.33 1.29
CA GLU A 305 -27.44 -8.42 0.50
C GLU A 305 -27.55 -9.72 1.33
N ALA A 306 -26.51 -10.06 2.09
CA ALA A 306 -26.51 -11.28 2.92
C ALA A 306 -27.45 -11.17 4.12
N ALA A 307 -27.61 -9.98 4.71
CA ALA A 307 -28.53 -9.73 5.83
C ALA A 307 -29.98 -9.50 5.40
N GLY A 308 -30.27 -9.35 4.10
CA GLY A 308 -31.61 -9.02 3.59
C GLY A 308 -32.07 -7.62 4.00
N LEU A 309 -31.15 -6.68 4.21
CA LEU A 309 -31.43 -5.31 4.63
C LEU A 309 -31.21 -4.32 3.48
N PRO A 310 -31.91 -3.16 3.46
CA PRO A 310 -31.62 -2.11 2.50
C PRO A 310 -30.22 -1.54 2.71
N ASN A 311 -29.50 -1.31 1.61
CA ASN A 311 -28.24 -0.56 1.61
C ASN A 311 -28.54 0.89 1.24
N GLU A 312 -28.30 1.82 2.17
CA GLU A 312 -28.70 3.20 2.04
C GLU A 312 -27.50 4.17 2.13
N MET A 313 -27.65 5.33 1.51
CA MET A 313 -26.63 6.39 1.56
C MET A 313 -26.81 7.23 2.82
N GLY A 314 -26.40 6.70 3.98
CA GLY A 314 -26.49 7.39 5.27
C GLY A 314 -25.36 8.36 5.57
N LEU A 315 -24.21 8.21 4.87
CA LEU A 315 -23.02 9.04 4.98
C LEU A 315 -22.59 9.53 3.60
N ILE A 316 -22.18 10.80 3.52
CA ILE A 316 -21.66 11.42 2.28
C ILE A 316 -20.30 12.04 2.55
N LYS A 317 -19.30 11.72 1.71
CA LYS A 317 -18.01 12.37 1.70
C LYS A 317 -18.02 13.56 0.74
N ASN A 318 -17.63 14.74 1.22
CA ASN A 318 -17.49 15.90 0.36
C ASN A 318 -16.22 15.76 -0.49
N GLN A 319 -16.40 15.60 -1.80
CA GLN A 319 -15.31 15.41 -2.76
C GLN A 319 -14.50 16.68 -3.05
N TYR A 320 -15.05 17.86 -2.71
CA TYR A 320 -14.43 19.15 -3.00
C TYR A 320 -13.58 19.70 -1.84
N VAL A 321 -13.57 19.03 -0.71
CA VAL A 321 -12.68 19.38 0.41
C VAL A 321 -11.36 18.63 0.23
N ALA A 322 -10.38 19.32 -0.33
CA ALA A 322 -8.99 18.87 -0.36
C ALA A 322 -8.43 18.69 1.07
N ARG A 323 -7.25 18.07 1.22
CA ARG A 323 -6.55 18.00 2.52
C ARG A 323 -6.53 19.41 3.13
N THR A 324 -7.19 19.57 4.28
CA THR A 324 -7.18 20.82 5.03
C THR A 324 -5.77 21.07 5.54
N PHE A 325 -5.22 22.25 5.24
CA PHE A 325 -4.02 22.76 5.90
C PHE A 325 -4.15 22.62 7.42
N ILE A 326 -3.01 22.43 8.11
CA ILE A 326 -2.93 22.34 9.56
C ILE A 326 -3.73 23.50 10.17
N GLN A 327 -4.84 23.19 10.81
CA GLN A 327 -5.70 24.18 11.46
C GLN A 327 -5.17 24.43 12.88
N PRO A 328 -4.92 25.68 13.28
CA PRO A 328 -4.24 26.00 14.54
C PRO A 328 -5.09 25.75 15.79
N THR A 329 -6.41 25.64 15.68
CA THR A 329 -7.30 25.45 16.85
C THR A 329 -8.11 24.15 16.77
N GLN A 330 -8.52 23.62 17.92
CA GLN A 330 -9.36 22.43 18.04
C GLN A 330 -10.71 22.62 17.33
N GLU A 331 -11.34 23.78 17.48
CA GLU A 331 -12.63 24.11 16.86
C GLU A 331 -12.55 24.10 15.32
N LEU A 332 -11.49 24.65 14.76
CA LEU A 332 -11.27 24.66 13.30
C LEU A 332 -10.99 23.23 12.75
N ARG A 333 -10.33 22.39 13.54
CA ARG A 333 -10.13 20.96 13.20
C ARG A 333 -11.46 20.20 13.18
N GLU A 334 -12.32 20.41 14.18
CA GLU A 334 -13.66 19.81 14.23
C GLU A 334 -14.54 20.28 13.07
N GLN A 335 -14.46 21.56 12.68
CA GLN A 335 -15.13 22.08 11.50
C GLN A 335 -14.58 21.45 10.21
N GLY A 336 -13.26 21.27 10.10
CA GLY A 336 -12.62 20.58 8.98
C GLY A 336 -13.13 19.16 8.77
N VAL A 337 -13.35 18.43 9.86
CA VAL A 337 -13.95 17.08 9.84
C VAL A 337 -15.41 17.11 9.40
N ARG A 338 -16.20 18.04 9.94
CA ARG A 338 -17.62 18.21 9.54
C ARG A 338 -17.75 18.56 8.05
N MET A 339 -16.76 19.22 7.46
CA MET A 339 -16.75 19.51 6.02
C MET A 339 -16.44 18.27 5.17
N LYS A 340 -15.71 17.29 5.71
CA LYS A 340 -15.31 16.08 4.96
C LYS A 340 -16.39 15.00 4.92
N LEU A 341 -17.13 14.80 6.01
CA LEU A 341 -18.13 13.75 6.14
C LEU A 341 -19.42 14.28 6.76
N SER A 342 -20.56 13.97 6.16
CA SER A 342 -21.88 14.41 6.62
C SER A 342 -22.86 13.24 6.66
N ALA A 343 -23.71 13.20 7.70
CA ALA A 343 -24.81 12.24 7.79
C ALA A 343 -26.06 12.74 7.04
N VAL A 344 -26.71 11.86 6.31
CA VAL A 344 -27.98 12.13 5.64
C VAL A 344 -29.11 11.96 6.67
N ARG A 345 -29.43 13.05 7.36
CA ARG A 345 -30.36 13.04 8.51
C ARG A 345 -31.71 12.41 8.21
N SER A 346 -32.30 12.65 7.03
CA SER A 346 -33.58 12.07 6.62
C SER A 346 -33.55 10.56 6.48
N VAL A 347 -32.40 9.98 6.21
CA VAL A 347 -32.19 8.55 6.06
C VAL A 347 -32.01 7.87 7.43
N VAL A 348 -31.18 8.45 8.31
CA VAL A 348 -30.75 7.78 9.55
C VAL A 348 -31.64 8.09 10.77
N LYS A 349 -32.45 9.15 10.75
CA LYS A 349 -33.23 9.58 11.92
C LYS A 349 -34.24 8.51 12.37
N GLY A 350 -34.12 8.11 13.64
CA GLY A 350 -34.98 7.11 14.29
C GLY A 350 -34.72 5.66 13.82
N LYS A 351 -33.62 5.41 13.11
CA LYS A 351 -33.25 4.09 12.57
C LYS A 351 -32.14 3.44 13.37
N ARG A 352 -32.16 2.12 13.46
CA ARG A 352 -31.04 1.27 13.88
C ARG A 352 -30.17 1.03 12.64
N VAL A 353 -28.93 1.50 12.69
CA VAL A 353 -28.06 1.56 11.51
C VAL A 353 -26.85 0.64 11.71
N ILE A 354 -26.61 -0.26 10.75
CA ILE A 354 -25.35 -0.97 10.63
C ILE A 354 -24.40 -0.11 9.79
N VAL A 355 -23.24 0.22 10.35
CA VAL A 355 -22.19 0.99 9.67
C VAL A 355 -21.05 0.05 9.33
N ILE A 356 -20.78 -0.12 8.05
CA ILE A 356 -19.65 -0.91 7.58
C ILE A 356 -18.45 0.00 7.37
N ASP A 357 -17.33 -0.35 8.02
CA ASP A 357 -16.03 0.29 7.78
C ASP A 357 -14.99 -0.77 7.41
N ASP A 358 -13.88 -0.36 6.80
CA ASP A 358 -12.82 -1.29 6.39
C ASP A 358 -11.93 -1.71 7.56
N SER A 359 -11.55 -0.77 8.42
CA SER A 359 -10.61 -0.98 9.53
C SER A 359 -10.73 0.09 10.61
N ILE A 360 -10.24 -0.22 11.82
CA ILE A 360 -10.05 0.75 12.90
C ILE A 360 -8.58 0.76 13.30
N VAL A 361 -7.90 1.91 13.13
CA VAL A 361 -6.50 2.11 13.54
C VAL A 361 -6.43 2.75 14.91
N ARG A 362 -6.75 4.04 15.02
CA ARG A 362 -6.74 4.84 16.27
C ARG A 362 -8.13 4.99 16.91
N GLY A 363 -9.18 4.67 16.19
CA GLY A 363 -10.58 4.78 16.62
C GLY A 363 -11.16 6.19 16.63
N THR A 364 -10.38 7.22 16.32
CA THR A 364 -10.84 8.63 16.30
C THR A 364 -11.87 8.88 15.21
N THR A 365 -11.64 8.36 14.01
CA THR A 365 -12.56 8.45 12.87
C THR A 365 -13.86 7.72 13.15
N SER A 366 -13.79 6.47 13.63
CA SER A 366 -14.97 5.66 13.96
C SER A 366 -15.80 6.31 15.07
N LYS A 367 -15.16 6.84 16.12
CA LYS A 367 -15.82 7.63 17.17
C LYS A 367 -16.58 8.81 16.60
N ARG A 368 -15.95 9.53 15.66
CA ARG A 368 -16.58 10.70 15.03
C ARG A 368 -17.76 10.30 14.14
N ILE A 369 -17.66 9.20 13.40
CA ILE A 369 -18.74 8.67 12.57
C ILE A 369 -19.95 8.31 13.45
N VAL A 370 -19.74 7.55 14.53
CA VAL A 370 -20.79 7.17 15.48
C VAL A 370 -21.46 8.41 16.05
N GLN A 371 -20.67 9.39 16.53
CA GLN A 371 -21.17 10.63 17.07
C GLN A 371 -22.04 11.38 16.03
N LEU A 372 -21.57 11.49 14.80
CA LEU A 372 -22.25 12.19 13.71
C LEU A 372 -23.62 11.57 13.38
N LEU A 373 -23.69 10.25 13.39
CA LEU A 373 -24.95 9.50 13.15
C LEU A 373 -25.91 9.67 14.33
N LYS A 374 -25.43 9.61 15.58
CA LYS A 374 -26.24 9.87 16.77
C LYS A 374 -26.75 11.31 16.82
N GLU A 375 -25.92 12.31 16.49
CA GLU A 375 -26.33 13.71 16.34
C GLU A 375 -27.37 13.91 15.22
N ALA A 376 -27.32 13.07 14.17
CA ALA A 376 -28.33 13.08 13.11
C ALA A 376 -29.65 12.40 13.52
N GLY A 377 -29.69 11.73 14.68
CA GLY A 377 -30.87 11.14 15.29
C GLY A 377 -31.01 9.64 15.02
N ALA A 378 -29.95 8.91 14.70
CA ALA A 378 -29.97 7.45 14.65
C ALA A 378 -30.36 6.89 16.03
N ALA A 379 -31.21 5.86 16.06
CA ALA A 379 -31.66 5.21 17.29
C ALA A 379 -30.55 4.32 17.87
N GLU A 380 -29.90 3.54 17.00
CA GLU A 380 -28.75 2.69 17.33
C GLU A 380 -27.73 2.74 16.20
N VAL A 381 -26.44 2.59 16.55
CA VAL A 381 -25.31 2.56 15.60
C VAL A 381 -24.46 1.31 15.88
N HIS A 382 -24.53 0.35 14.99
CA HIS A 382 -23.79 -0.91 15.07
C HIS A 382 -22.61 -0.89 14.09
N MET A 383 -21.40 -0.85 14.62
CA MET A 383 -20.19 -0.86 13.80
C MET A 383 -19.80 -2.29 13.41
N ARG A 384 -19.51 -2.49 12.13
CA ARG A 384 -19.06 -3.77 11.55
C ARG A 384 -17.84 -3.51 10.68
N ILE A 385 -16.71 -4.09 11.04
CA ILE A 385 -15.41 -3.84 10.41
C ILE A 385 -15.06 -5.01 9.51
N SER A 386 -14.84 -4.75 8.22
CA SER A 386 -14.61 -5.77 7.21
C SER A 386 -13.18 -6.32 7.18
N SER A 387 -12.36 -5.99 8.19
CA SER A 387 -11.07 -6.61 8.48
C SER A 387 -11.02 -7.15 9.91
N PRO A 388 -10.06 -8.02 10.26
CA PRO A 388 -9.73 -8.32 11.64
C PRO A 388 -9.14 -7.11 12.39
N PRO A 389 -9.07 -7.13 13.75
CA PRO A 389 -8.43 -6.06 14.51
C PRO A 389 -6.96 -5.90 14.15
N LEU A 390 -6.53 -4.66 13.86
CA LEU A 390 -5.14 -4.31 13.59
C LEU A 390 -4.37 -4.21 14.92
N LYS A 391 -3.47 -5.15 15.17
CA LYS A 391 -2.73 -5.27 16.43
C LYS A 391 -1.24 -5.01 16.29
N TYR A 392 -0.67 -5.25 15.12
CA TYR A 392 0.78 -5.23 14.89
C TYR A 392 1.16 -4.23 13.79
N PRO A 393 2.36 -3.60 13.85
CA PRO A 393 2.82 -2.65 12.86
C PRO A 393 3.15 -3.30 11.51
N CYS A 394 3.34 -2.48 10.49
CA CYS A 394 3.89 -2.91 9.19
C CYS A 394 5.35 -2.48 9.05
N PHE A 395 6.15 -3.35 8.38
CA PHE A 395 7.53 -3.07 8.03
C PHE A 395 7.78 -3.12 6.51
N TYR A 396 6.74 -3.36 5.70
CA TYR A 396 6.83 -3.56 4.26
C TYR A 396 6.28 -2.40 3.43
N GLY A 397 6.07 -1.23 4.07
CA GLY A 397 5.77 0.02 3.35
C GLY A 397 4.47 0.72 3.73
N ILE A 398 3.66 0.22 4.69
CA ILE A 398 2.51 0.98 5.20
C ILE A 398 2.95 1.80 6.41
N ASP A 399 2.49 3.06 6.49
CA ASP A 399 2.87 4.01 7.54
C ASP A 399 2.17 3.74 8.89
N ILE A 400 2.33 2.53 9.40
CA ILE A 400 1.98 2.14 10.77
C ILE A 400 3.18 1.42 11.34
N SER A 401 4.19 2.17 11.74
CA SER A 401 5.48 1.61 12.19
C SER A 401 5.52 1.29 13.69
N THR A 402 4.50 1.68 14.46
CA THR A 402 4.46 1.48 15.92
C THR A 402 3.12 0.95 16.43
N THR A 403 3.17 0.05 17.41
CA THR A 403 1.97 -0.44 18.12
C THR A 403 1.24 0.67 18.91
N LYS A 404 1.92 1.81 19.17
CA LYS A 404 1.33 2.95 19.90
C LYS A 404 0.15 3.58 19.18
N GLU A 405 0.07 3.43 17.88
CA GLU A 405 -0.99 3.97 17.03
C GLU A 405 -2.20 3.04 16.90
N LEU A 406 -2.02 1.77 17.25
CA LEU A 406 -3.03 0.73 17.07
C LEU A 406 -3.90 0.60 18.34
N ILE A 407 -5.17 0.98 18.26
CA ILE A 407 -6.09 0.90 19.40
C ILE A 407 -6.31 -0.56 19.83
N ALA A 408 -6.41 -1.50 18.87
CA ALA A 408 -6.63 -2.92 19.13
C ALA A 408 -5.38 -3.66 19.68
N ALA A 409 -4.21 -2.99 19.70
CA ALA A 409 -3.05 -3.48 20.44
C ALA A 409 -3.12 -3.18 21.96
N LYS A 410 -4.06 -2.31 22.39
CA LYS A 410 -4.15 -1.79 23.77
C LYS A 410 -5.49 -2.06 24.43
N MET A 411 -6.54 -2.22 23.64
CA MET A 411 -7.92 -2.32 24.11
C MET A 411 -8.57 -3.58 23.52
N SER A 412 -9.41 -4.21 24.30
CA SER A 412 -10.33 -5.25 23.83
C SER A 412 -11.39 -4.66 22.90
N VAL A 413 -12.07 -5.52 22.14
CA VAL A 413 -13.15 -5.10 21.24
C VAL A 413 -14.26 -4.35 22.00
N GLU A 414 -14.57 -4.78 23.23
CA GLU A 414 -15.58 -4.13 24.06
C GLU A 414 -15.13 -2.74 24.54
N GLU A 415 -13.88 -2.58 24.98
CA GLU A 415 -13.34 -1.26 25.34
C GLU A 415 -13.28 -0.32 24.13
N ILE A 416 -12.96 -0.84 22.92
CA ILE A 416 -13.02 -0.05 21.69
C ILE A 416 -14.46 0.37 21.39
N ARG A 417 -15.44 -0.54 21.53
CA ARG A 417 -16.87 -0.24 21.38
C ARG A 417 -17.29 0.93 22.28
N GLU A 418 -16.92 0.86 23.56
CA GLU A 418 -17.22 1.93 24.53
C GLU A 418 -16.53 3.23 24.15
N TYR A 419 -15.26 3.17 23.77
CA TYR A 419 -14.48 4.35 23.36
C TYR A 419 -15.08 5.08 22.17
N ILE A 420 -15.52 4.33 21.14
CA ILE A 420 -16.15 4.93 19.95
C ILE A 420 -17.62 5.29 20.18
N GLY A 421 -18.25 4.78 21.25
CA GLY A 421 -19.63 5.05 21.63
C GLY A 421 -20.68 4.32 20.78
N ALA A 422 -20.30 3.19 20.14
CA ALA A 422 -21.20 2.37 19.35
C ALA A 422 -22.08 1.47 20.24
N ASP A 423 -23.28 1.12 19.75
CA ASP A 423 -24.18 0.22 20.45
C ASP A 423 -23.70 -1.24 20.34
N SER A 424 -23.03 -1.61 19.23
CA SER A 424 -22.24 -2.84 19.12
C SER A 424 -21.07 -2.68 18.16
N LEU A 425 -20.03 -3.50 18.34
CA LEU A 425 -18.86 -3.55 17.48
C LEU A 425 -18.48 -5.00 17.20
N ALA A 426 -18.24 -5.35 15.94
CA ALA A 426 -17.64 -6.62 15.57
C ALA A 426 -16.71 -6.45 14.36
N TYR A 427 -15.73 -7.35 14.28
CA TYR A 427 -14.73 -7.43 13.23
C TYR A 427 -14.92 -8.74 12.45
N LEU A 428 -14.52 -8.74 11.19
CA LEU A 428 -14.37 -9.95 10.41
C LEU A 428 -13.27 -10.84 11.02
N SER A 429 -13.49 -12.15 11.08
CA SER A 429 -12.46 -13.09 11.50
C SER A 429 -11.30 -13.16 10.50
N LEU A 430 -10.11 -13.60 10.94
CA LEU A 430 -8.97 -13.78 10.04
C LEU A 430 -9.25 -14.85 8.97
N ASP A 431 -9.87 -15.95 9.36
CA ASP A 431 -10.27 -17.01 8.43
C ASP A 431 -11.31 -16.48 7.44
N GLY A 432 -12.30 -15.71 7.92
CA GLY A 432 -13.29 -15.05 7.09
C GLY A 432 -12.69 -14.09 6.08
N LEU A 433 -11.63 -13.36 6.45
CA LEU A 433 -10.88 -12.50 5.54
C LEU A 433 -10.18 -13.31 4.44
N VAL A 434 -9.40 -14.33 4.82
CA VAL A 434 -8.65 -15.19 3.88
C VAL A 434 -9.60 -15.88 2.90
N GLU A 435 -10.69 -16.49 3.39
CA GLU A 435 -11.70 -17.11 2.57
C GLU A 435 -12.40 -16.11 1.62
N SER A 436 -12.68 -14.89 2.10
CA SER A 436 -13.36 -13.86 1.32
C SER A 436 -12.48 -13.30 0.20
N ILE A 437 -11.19 -13.14 0.42
CA ILE A 437 -10.26 -12.76 -0.65
C ILE A 437 -10.19 -13.90 -1.67
N GLY A 438 -10.03 -15.14 -1.22
CA GLY A 438 -10.13 -16.32 -2.08
C GLY A 438 -9.00 -16.43 -3.10
N LEU A 439 -7.78 -15.94 -2.77
CA LEU A 439 -6.60 -16.07 -3.62
C LEU A 439 -6.16 -17.54 -3.77
N ASN A 440 -6.34 -18.34 -2.69
CA ASN A 440 -6.15 -19.79 -2.65
C ASN A 440 -4.78 -20.27 -3.19
N ALA A 441 -3.72 -19.50 -2.99
CA ALA A 441 -2.38 -19.91 -3.33
C ALA A 441 -1.89 -20.99 -2.36
N ASP A 442 -1.01 -21.88 -2.84
CA ASP A 442 -0.33 -22.89 -2.02
C ASP A 442 0.79 -22.24 -1.19
N ALA A 443 0.37 -21.45 -0.21
CA ALA A 443 1.21 -20.67 0.68
C ALA A 443 0.42 -20.34 1.97
N PRO A 444 1.10 -19.96 3.08
CA PRO A 444 0.41 -19.54 4.30
C PRO A 444 -0.65 -18.46 4.03
N TYR A 445 -1.76 -18.58 4.75
CA TYR A 445 -2.92 -17.68 4.60
C TYR A 445 -3.41 -17.51 3.14
N GLY A 446 -3.28 -18.59 2.35
CA GLY A 446 -3.66 -18.57 0.94
C GLY A 446 -2.82 -17.63 0.07
N GLY A 447 -1.62 -17.25 0.51
CA GLY A 447 -0.72 -16.33 -0.18
C GLY A 447 -0.89 -14.86 0.22
N LEU A 448 -1.43 -14.61 1.41
CA LEU A 448 -1.64 -13.26 1.94
C LEU A 448 -0.66 -12.94 3.09
N CYS A 449 -0.14 -11.73 3.12
CA CYS A 449 0.46 -11.17 4.31
C CYS A 449 -0.65 -10.64 5.23
N VAL A 450 -0.74 -11.22 6.43
CA VAL A 450 -1.74 -10.91 7.46
C VAL A 450 -1.10 -10.45 8.77
N ALA A 451 0.17 -10.06 8.71
CA ALA A 451 0.99 -9.73 9.87
C ALA A 451 0.38 -8.64 10.78
N TYR A 452 -0.40 -7.71 10.22
CA TYR A 452 -1.14 -6.72 11.01
C TYR A 452 -2.08 -7.29 12.05
N PHE A 453 -2.64 -8.48 11.78
CA PHE A 453 -3.71 -9.06 12.57
C PHE A 453 -3.16 -10.06 13.60
N ASN A 454 -2.15 -10.83 13.22
CA ASN A 454 -1.63 -11.94 14.03
C ASN A 454 -0.14 -11.83 14.41
N GLY A 455 0.60 -10.87 13.81
CA GLY A 455 2.02 -10.69 14.07
C GLY A 455 2.93 -11.70 13.34
N ASP A 456 2.38 -12.52 12.44
CA ASP A 456 3.15 -13.51 11.68
C ASP A 456 3.73 -12.86 10.41
N TYR A 457 4.98 -12.40 10.52
CA TYR A 457 5.68 -11.74 9.42
C TYR A 457 6.33 -12.76 8.50
N PRO A 458 6.09 -12.69 7.17
CA PRO A 458 6.64 -13.64 6.20
C PRO A 458 8.17 -13.65 6.08
N THR A 459 8.84 -12.56 6.51
CA THR A 459 10.30 -12.40 6.44
C THR A 459 10.89 -12.03 7.79
N ALA A 460 12.22 -12.08 7.91
CA ALA A 460 12.94 -11.42 8.98
C ALA A 460 12.67 -9.91 8.97
N LEU A 461 12.65 -9.28 10.14
CA LEU A 461 12.42 -7.84 10.30
C LEU A 461 13.71 -7.03 10.32
N ASP A 462 14.88 -7.70 10.29
CA ASP A 462 16.21 -7.12 10.22
C ASP A 462 16.41 -5.96 11.23
N ASP A 463 16.62 -4.76 10.74
CA ASP A 463 16.87 -3.55 11.57
C ASP A 463 15.69 -3.17 12.48
N TYR A 464 14.48 -3.61 12.18
CA TYR A 464 13.27 -3.33 12.98
C TYR A 464 12.98 -4.38 14.06
N GLU A 465 13.67 -5.53 14.06
CA GLU A 465 13.36 -6.66 14.94
C GLU A 465 13.47 -6.29 16.43
N ALA A 466 14.55 -5.60 16.81
CA ALA A 466 14.79 -5.22 18.21
C ALA A 466 13.70 -4.29 18.76
N ASP A 467 13.23 -3.35 17.97
CA ASP A 467 12.20 -2.40 18.41
C ASP A 467 10.80 -3.04 18.38
N PHE A 468 10.55 -3.93 17.42
CA PHE A 468 9.34 -4.75 17.42
C PHE A 468 9.24 -5.61 18.68
N LEU A 469 10.28 -6.34 19.04
CA LEU A 469 10.33 -7.19 20.23
C LEU A 469 10.11 -6.40 21.53
N LYS A 470 10.63 -5.18 21.63
CA LYS A 470 10.37 -4.27 22.78
C LYS A 470 8.91 -3.83 22.86
N SER A 471 8.23 -3.71 21.72
CA SER A 471 6.85 -3.23 21.64
C SER A 471 5.81 -4.30 22.00
N LEU A 472 6.17 -5.58 22.05
CA LEU A 472 5.27 -6.70 22.33
C LEU A 472 4.81 -6.72 23.77
N THR A 473 3.55 -7.11 23.97
CA THR A 473 3.01 -7.39 25.32
C THR A 473 3.63 -8.67 25.92
N PRO A 474 3.57 -8.89 27.24
CA PRO A 474 4.03 -10.14 27.84
C PRO A 474 3.34 -11.38 27.26
N GLU A 475 2.07 -11.29 26.90
CA GLU A 475 1.29 -12.37 26.28
C GLU A 475 1.78 -12.68 24.86
N ASP A 476 2.06 -11.64 24.06
CA ASP A 476 2.61 -11.79 22.72
C ASP A 476 4.01 -12.41 22.74
N ARG A 477 4.82 -12.07 23.74
CA ARG A 477 6.17 -12.65 23.92
C ARG A 477 6.16 -14.15 24.20
N VAL A 478 5.11 -14.67 24.81
CA VAL A 478 4.93 -16.11 25.04
C VAL A 478 4.69 -16.84 23.73
N ARG A 479 4.13 -16.20 22.72
CA ARG A 479 3.93 -16.74 21.37
C ARG A 479 5.18 -16.68 20.49
N LEU A 480 6.21 -15.93 20.87
CA LEU A 480 7.46 -15.78 20.12
C LEU A 480 8.17 -17.09 19.76
N PRO A 481 8.18 -18.17 20.61
CA PRO A 481 8.78 -19.44 20.20
C PRO A 481 8.11 -20.05 18.96
N GLU A 482 6.81 -19.83 18.75
CA GLU A 482 6.10 -20.27 17.53
C GLU A 482 6.54 -19.45 16.32
N PHE A 483 6.80 -18.15 16.51
CA PHE A 483 7.41 -17.27 15.49
C PHE A 483 8.83 -17.71 15.13
N ALA A 484 9.67 -18.02 16.12
CA ALA A 484 11.05 -18.47 15.91
C ALA A 484 11.10 -19.82 15.21
N LEU A 485 10.16 -20.74 15.49
CA LEU A 485 10.02 -22.03 14.84
C LEU A 485 9.59 -21.89 13.36
N TYR A 486 8.75 -20.92 13.04
CA TYR A 486 8.38 -20.61 11.66
C TYR A 486 9.59 -20.10 10.88
N LYS A 487 10.36 -19.15 11.44
CA LYS A 487 11.62 -18.66 10.83
C LYS A 487 12.63 -19.79 10.58
N SER A 488 12.83 -20.71 11.52
CA SER A 488 13.78 -21.83 11.37
C SER A 488 13.34 -22.86 10.32
N LYS A 489 12.05 -22.95 10.03
CA LYS A 489 11.49 -23.91 9.08
C LYS A 489 11.58 -23.43 7.61
N TYR A 490 11.58 -22.12 7.37
CA TYR A 490 11.51 -21.50 6.04
C TYR A 490 12.73 -20.68 5.65
N ILE A 491 13.56 -20.24 6.60
CA ILE A 491 14.83 -19.55 6.38
C ILE A 491 15.91 -20.51 6.84
N GLY A 492 16.61 -21.15 5.90
CA GLY A 492 17.64 -22.15 6.19
C GLY A 492 18.67 -21.69 7.22
N ASN A 493 19.25 -22.62 7.94
CA ASN A 493 20.11 -22.63 9.12
C ASN A 493 21.33 -21.65 9.18
N GLU A 494 21.25 -20.42 8.72
CA GLU A 494 22.41 -19.51 8.74
C GLU A 494 22.44 -18.49 9.91
N TYR A 495 21.45 -18.48 10.81
CA TYR A 495 21.45 -17.61 11.98
C TYR A 495 21.29 -18.37 13.31
N ASN A 496 22.24 -19.22 13.64
CA ASN A 496 22.47 -19.63 15.00
C ASN A 496 23.73 -18.92 15.50
N THR A 497 23.58 -17.81 16.26
CA THR A 497 24.43 -17.41 17.37
C THR A 497 24.08 -16.03 17.87
N VAL A 498 23.12 -15.93 18.77
CA VAL A 498 23.19 -15.00 19.92
C VAL A 498 22.53 -15.71 21.08
N GLN A 499 23.32 -16.27 21.97
CA GLN A 499 22.87 -16.64 23.32
C GLN A 499 22.54 -15.36 24.07
N PRO A 500 21.45 -15.30 24.84
CA PRO A 500 21.25 -14.23 25.79
C PRO A 500 22.23 -14.43 26.96
N ASP A 501 23.14 -13.48 27.15
CA ASP A 501 23.94 -13.40 28.37
C ASP A 501 22.98 -13.26 29.55
N ALA A 502 23.16 -14.18 30.47
CA ALA A 502 22.57 -14.17 31.82
C ALA A 502 23.32 -13.11 32.66
N GLU A 503 22.60 -12.08 33.11
CA GLU A 503 22.68 -11.49 34.46
C GLU A 503 21.50 -10.53 34.66
#